data_2d9be2210734d6ba9a9033f478bf01a0
#
_entry.id   2d9be2210734d6ba9a9033f478bf01a0
#
_cell.length_a   1.000
_cell.length_b   1.000
_cell.length_c   1.000
_cell.angle_alpha   90.00
_cell.angle_beta   90.00
_cell.angle_gamma   90.00
#
_symmetry.space_group_name_H-M   'P 1'
#
loop_
_entity.id
_entity.type
_entity.pdbx_description
1 polymer ?
#
loop_
_entity_poly.entity_id
_entity_poly.type
_entity_poly.pdbx_seq_one_letter_code
_entity_poly.pdbx_strand_id
1 'polypeptide(L)'
;VIPNLIDYYYNGDLLDSVIKATAKLEGSFAIGVISKNEPDKLIAVKKDSPLIVGIGQNEYFIASDIPAVLSHTKDVYLLNDNEFVILTKDGVDIRTRNKEIIKKEIFHVTWNVDAAEKSGYEDFMLKEIHEQPKAVRDTLAGKIILNKEISFDNIKFTKNDLDKFDKIYIVACGTAYHAGLVGKHAIEKLANISVETDIASEFRYREPIITDKTLVIVVSQSGETADTLAVLR
;
A
#
# COMPACT_ATOMS: atom_id res chain seq x y z
N VAL A 1 -7.51 -9.87 -20.91
CA VAL A 1 -8.83 -9.23 -20.94
C VAL A 1 -8.71 -7.72 -21.06
N ILE A 2 -7.95 -7.03 -20.19
CA ILE A 2 -7.86 -5.56 -20.16
C ILE A 2 -7.39 -4.97 -21.50
N PRO A 3 -6.30 -5.44 -22.16
CA PRO A 3 -5.89 -4.89 -23.45
C PRO A 3 -6.98 -4.99 -24.51
N ASN A 4 -7.68 -6.13 -24.57
CA ASN A 4 -8.76 -6.32 -25.55
C ASN A 4 -9.96 -5.39 -25.26
N LEU A 5 -10.23 -5.08 -24.00
CA LEU A 5 -11.29 -4.14 -23.63
C LEU A 5 -10.90 -2.69 -24.00
N ILE A 6 -9.64 -2.33 -23.85
CA ILE A 6 -9.11 -1.02 -24.27
C ILE A 6 -9.19 -0.90 -25.79
N ASP A 7 -8.77 -1.94 -26.52
CA ASP A 7 -8.84 -2.00 -27.98
C ASP A 7 -10.28 -1.89 -28.48
N TYR A 8 -11.23 -2.57 -27.84
CA TYR A 8 -12.65 -2.50 -28.15
C TYR A 8 -13.22 -1.07 -28.07
N TYR A 9 -12.75 -0.27 -27.10
CA TYR A 9 -13.17 1.12 -26.94
C TYR A 9 -12.32 2.11 -27.73
N TYR A 10 -11.26 1.65 -28.42
CA TYR A 10 -10.35 2.52 -29.13
C TYR A 10 -10.99 3.16 -30.37
N ASN A 11 -11.00 4.49 -30.37
CA ASN A 11 -11.57 5.31 -31.45
C ASN A 11 -10.61 6.45 -31.90
N GLY A 12 -9.31 6.28 -31.66
CA GLY A 12 -8.30 7.30 -31.98
C GLY A 12 -7.88 8.14 -30.76
N ASP A 13 -8.40 7.86 -29.55
CA ASP A 13 -7.99 8.49 -28.27
C ASP A 13 -7.72 7.39 -27.24
N LEU A 14 -6.44 7.15 -26.95
CA LEU A 14 -6.01 6.12 -25.99
C LEU A 14 -6.50 6.43 -24.56
N LEU A 15 -6.45 7.70 -24.15
CA LEU A 15 -6.94 8.10 -22.83
C LEU A 15 -8.43 7.77 -22.66
N ASP A 16 -9.24 8.14 -23.65
CA ASP A 16 -10.68 7.87 -23.63
C ASP A 16 -10.98 6.38 -23.53
N SER A 17 -10.21 5.58 -24.28
CA SER A 17 -10.33 4.12 -24.29
C SER A 17 -9.99 3.49 -22.94
N VAL A 18 -8.92 3.97 -22.30
CA VAL A 18 -8.51 3.52 -20.94
C VAL A 18 -9.56 3.94 -19.91
N ILE A 19 -10.10 5.16 -19.98
CA ILE A 19 -11.16 5.64 -19.11
C ILE A 19 -12.40 4.74 -19.21
N LYS A 20 -12.84 4.43 -20.44
CA LYS A 20 -14.02 3.57 -20.67
C LYS A 20 -13.79 2.13 -20.22
N ALA A 21 -12.63 1.58 -20.51
CA ALA A 21 -12.26 0.23 -20.11
C ALA A 21 -12.20 0.08 -18.59
N THR A 22 -11.50 0.99 -17.90
CA THR A 22 -11.35 0.95 -16.44
C THR A 22 -12.66 1.21 -15.68
N ALA A 23 -13.62 1.87 -16.31
CA ALA A 23 -14.98 2.02 -15.74
C ALA A 23 -15.75 0.69 -15.64
N LYS A 24 -15.31 -0.35 -16.35
CA LYS A 24 -15.91 -1.70 -16.34
C LYS A 24 -15.14 -2.69 -15.46
N LEU A 25 -13.98 -2.28 -14.95
CA LEU A 25 -13.16 -3.15 -14.11
C LEU A 25 -13.68 -3.13 -12.67
N GLU A 26 -13.79 -4.30 -12.11
CA GLU A 26 -14.04 -4.52 -10.68
C GLU A 26 -12.74 -4.91 -9.98
N GLY A 27 -12.63 -4.60 -8.68
CA GLY A 27 -11.46 -4.90 -7.87
C GLY A 27 -10.31 -3.89 -8.04
N SER A 28 -9.14 -4.28 -7.52
CA SER A 28 -7.94 -3.46 -7.45
C SER A 28 -7.10 -3.61 -8.70
N PHE A 29 -6.53 -2.52 -9.19
CA PHE A 29 -5.60 -2.55 -10.32
C PHE A 29 -4.66 -1.35 -10.32
N ALA A 30 -3.48 -1.54 -10.93
CA ALA A 30 -2.57 -0.49 -11.37
C ALA A 30 -2.06 -0.89 -12.76
N ILE A 31 -2.31 -0.07 -13.76
CA ILE A 31 -1.99 -0.39 -15.16
C ILE A 31 -1.24 0.74 -15.83
N GLY A 32 -0.27 0.37 -16.65
CA GLY A 32 0.37 1.22 -17.64
C GLY A 32 0.05 0.72 -19.04
N VAL A 33 -0.33 1.60 -19.94
CA VAL A 33 -0.82 1.28 -21.27
C VAL A 33 -0.03 2.06 -22.32
N ILE A 34 0.53 1.34 -23.29
CA ILE A 34 1.13 1.90 -24.49
C ILE A 34 0.37 1.38 -25.73
N SER A 35 0.33 2.17 -26.77
CA SER A 35 -0.31 1.79 -28.03
C SER A 35 0.58 2.10 -29.23
N LYS A 36 0.65 1.18 -30.18
CA LYS A 36 1.34 1.43 -31.45
C LYS A 36 0.70 2.56 -32.28
N ASN A 37 -0.56 2.87 -32.02
CA ASN A 37 -1.29 3.91 -32.73
C ASN A 37 -1.03 5.31 -32.14
N GLU A 38 -0.55 5.38 -30.89
CA GLU A 38 -0.14 6.60 -30.18
C GLU A 38 1.17 6.35 -29.43
N PRO A 39 2.29 6.11 -30.15
CA PRO A 39 3.53 5.62 -29.58
C PRO A 39 4.23 6.63 -28.64
N ASP A 40 3.87 7.90 -28.74
CA ASP A 40 4.46 8.99 -27.94
C ASP A 40 3.79 9.15 -26.56
N LYS A 41 2.84 8.28 -26.23
CA LYS A 41 2.10 8.36 -24.97
C LYS A 41 2.15 7.06 -24.19
N LEU A 42 2.29 7.20 -22.87
CA LEU A 42 1.98 6.14 -21.92
C LEU A 42 0.84 6.65 -21.02
N ILE A 43 -0.22 5.88 -20.91
CA ILE A 43 -1.33 6.18 -19.99
C ILE A 43 -1.22 5.27 -18.79
N ALA A 44 -1.28 5.85 -17.57
CA ALA A 44 -1.30 5.05 -16.36
C ALA A 44 -2.48 5.42 -15.46
N VAL A 45 -3.01 4.45 -14.74
CA VAL A 45 -4.13 4.65 -13.81
C VAL A 45 -4.14 3.55 -12.75
N LYS A 46 -4.60 3.90 -11.56
CA LYS A 46 -4.75 2.95 -10.45
C LYS A 46 -6.13 3.01 -9.80
N LYS A 47 -6.48 1.92 -9.13
CA LYS A 47 -7.57 1.82 -8.16
C LYS A 47 -7.19 0.81 -7.09
N ASP A 48 -7.19 1.21 -5.82
CA ASP A 48 -6.88 0.38 -4.64
C ASP A 48 -5.51 -0.35 -4.68
N SER A 49 -4.71 -0.19 -5.74
CA SER A 49 -3.33 -0.70 -5.88
C SER A 49 -2.35 0.45 -5.95
N PRO A 50 -1.11 0.31 -5.44
CA PRO A 50 -0.12 1.39 -5.47
C PRO A 50 0.35 1.68 -6.89
N LEU A 51 0.53 2.96 -7.19
CA LEU A 51 1.17 3.47 -8.40
C LEU A 51 1.68 4.87 -8.14
N ILE A 52 2.93 5.12 -8.51
CA ILE A 52 3.58 6.43 -8.47
C ILE A 52 4.12 6.82 -9.83
N VAL A 53 4.37 8.10 -10.01
CA VAL A 53 5.09 8.64 -11.18
C VAL A 53 6.38 9.29 -10.71
N GLY A 54 7.53 8.79 -11.16
CA GLY A 54 8.83 9.41 -10.95
C GLY A 54 9.11 10.49 -12.01
N ILE A 55 9.68 11.62 -11.58
CA ILE A 55 10.03 12.75 -12.43
C ILE A 55 11.55 12.81 -12.49
N GLY A 56 12.13 12.31 -13.58
CA GLY A 56 13.56 12.33 -13.84
C GLY A 56 13.99 13.52 -14.72
N GLN A 57 15.27 13.55 -15.11
CA GLN A 57 15.81 14.53 -16.04
C GLN A 57 15.51 14.07 -17.48
N ASN A 58 14.54 14.69 -18.13
CA ASN A 58 14.04 14.32 -19.47
C ASN A 58 13.48 12.90 -19.59
N GLU A 59 13.06 12.32 -18.49
CA GLU A 59 12.47 10.98 -18.44
C GLU A 59 11.44 10.89 -17.31
N TYR A 60 10.48 10.01 -17.46
CA TYR A 60 9.43 9.76 -16.49
C TYR A 60 9.28 8.26 -16.25
N PHE A 61 8.92 7.92 -15.03
CA PHE A 61 8.80 6.55 -14.58
C PHE A 61 7.42 6.28 -14.03
N ILE A 62 6.92 5.05 -14.20
CA ILE A 62 5.82 4.54 -13.41
C ILE A 62 6.31 3.33 -12.60
N ALA A 63 5.95 3.26 -11.35
CA ALA A 63 6.30 2.14 -10.48
C ALA A 63 5.21 1.92 -9.42
N SER A 64 5.23 0.74 -8.82
CA SER A 64 4.32 0.43 -7.71
C SER A 64 4.76 1.07 -6.40
N ASP A 65 6.06 1.35 -6.23
CA ASP A 65 6.58 2.01 -5.02
C ASP A 65 7.77 2.93 -5.31
N ILE A 66 8.10 3.76 -4.32
CA ILE A 66 9.17 4.75 -4.42
C ILE A 66 10.57 4.13 -4.55
N PRO A 67 10.96 3.08 -3.80
CA PRO A 67 12.27 2.46 -3.91
C PRO A 67 12.66 2.07 -5.34
N ALA A 68 11.69 1.68 -6.17
CA ALA A 68 11.94 1.27 -7.54
C ALA A 68 12.49 2.40 -8.45
N VAL A 69 12.23 3.66 -8.11
CA VAL A 69 12.64 4.83 -8.91
C VAL A 69 13.72 5.67 -8.24
N LEU A 70 14.10 5.39 -6.99
CA LEU A 70 15.02 6.21 -6.19
C LEU A 70 16.42 6.36 -6.80
N SER A 71 16.88 5.37 -7.57
CA SER A 71 18.17 5.44 -8.28
C SER A 71 18.15 6.45 -9.45
N HIS A 72 16.96 6.86 -9.90
CA HIS A 72 16.76 7.77 -11.01
C HIS A 72 16.25 9.15 -10.58
N THR A 73 15.35 9.18 -9.60
CA THR A 73 14.77 10.43 -9.11
C THR A 73 14.25 10.33 -7.68
N LYS A 74 14.27 11.46 -6.97
CA LYS A 74 13.63 11.63 -5.66
C LYS A 74 12.30 12.38 -5.75
N ASP A 75 11.94 12.87 -6.91
CA ASP A 75 10.73 13.65 -7.15
C ASP A 75 9.66 12.75 -7.73
N VAL A 76 8.53 12.63 -7.02
CA VAL A 76 7.45 11.73 -7.44
C VAL A 76 6.08 12.39 -7.30
N TYR A 77 5.13 11.98 -8.14
CA TYR A 77 3.71 12.19 -7.88
C TYR A 77 3.10 10.95 -7.22
N LEU A 78 2.45 11.16 -6.08
CA LEU A 78 1.65 10.12 -5.42
C LEU A 78 0.23 10.18 -5.97
N LEU A 79 -0.21 9.11 -6.66
CA LEU A 79 -1.49 9.09 -7.34
C LEU A 79 -2.61 8.65 -6.40
N ASN A 80 -3.77 9.30 -6.52
CA ASN A 80 -5.02 8.83 -5.94
C ASN A 80 -5.74 7.87 -6.90
N ASP A 81 -6.75 7.18 -6.40
CA ASP A 81 -7.54 6.26 -7.21
C ASP A 81 -8.30 7.00 -8.32
N ASN A 82 -8.29 6.40 -9.52
CA ASN A 82 -8.92 6.94 -10.72
C ASN A 82 -8.33 8.28 -11.21
N GLU A 83 -7.11 8.62 -10.82
CA GLU A 83 -6.31 9.63 -11.49
C GLU A 83 -5.62 9.00 -12.71
N PHE A 84 -5.82 9.59 -13.87
CA PHE A 84 -5.26 9.15 -15.15
C PHE A 84 -4.04 9.98 -15.46
N VAL A 85 -2.91 9.34 -15.62
CA VAL A 85 -1.64 9.99 -15.96
C VAL A 85 -1.35 9.80 -17.44
N ILE A 86 -1.00 10.87 -18.10
CA ILE A 86 -0.52 10.88 -19.48
C ILE A 86 0.95 11.30 -19.43
N LEU A 87 1.83 10.34 -19.70
CA LEU A 87 3.25 10.57 -19.86
C LEU A 87 3.58 10.75 -21.33
N THR A 88 4.24 11.84 -21.65
CA THR A 88 4.81 12.12 -22.98
C THR A 88 6.26 12.57 -22.81
N LYS A 89 6.98 12.71 -23.90
CA LYS A 89 8.34 13.31 -23.86
C LYS A 89 8.34 14.75 -23.32
N ASP A 90 7.21 15.44 -23.43
CA ASP A 90 7.09 16.88 -23.08
C ASP A 90 6.63 17.09 -21.64
N GLY A 91 6.16 16.03 -20.94
CA GLY A 91 5.73 16.17 -19.55
C GLY A 91 4.74 15.13 -19.05
N VAL A 92 4.27 15.42 -17.85
CA VAL A 92 3.26 14.65 -17.12
C VAL A 92 1.98 15.46 -17.04
N ASP A 93 0.88 14.91 -17.54
CA ASP A 93 -0.47 15.48 -17.39
C ASP A 93 -1.30 14.50 -16.55
N ILE A 94 -1.97 14.99 -15.51
CA ILE A 94 -2.80 14.16 -14.63
C ILE A 94 -4.24 14.65 -14.74
N ARG A 95 -5.16 13.73 -14.95
CA ARG A 95 -6.57 14.04 -15.18
C ARG A 95 -7.50 13.16 -14.34
N THR A 96 -8.67 13.71 -14.06
CA THR A 96 -9.81 12.95 -13.56
C THR A 96 -10.39 12.06 -14.67
N ARG A 97 -11.33 11.17 -14.28
CA ARG A 97 -12.14 10.40 -15.25
C ARG A 97 -12.93 11.28 -16.23
N ASN A 98 -13.28 12.50 -15.82
CA ASN A 98 -13.96 13.50 -16.66
C ASN A 98 -12.99 14.31 -17.53
N LYS A 99 -11.71 13.91 -17.57
CA LYS A 99 -10.63 14.58 -18.30
C LYS A 99 -10.27 15.99 -17.78
N GLU A 100 -10.70 16.34 -16.58
CA GLU A 100 -10.33 17.60 -15.92
C GLU A 100 -8.88 17.50 -15.43
N ILE A 101 -8.10 18.57 -15.63
CA ILE A 101 -6.69 18.63 -15.24
C ILE A 101 -6.56 18.71 -13.72
N ILE A 102 -5.73 17.85 -13.16
CA ILE A 102 -5.36 17.84 -11.75
C ILE A 102 -3.98 18.46 -11.59
N LYS A 103 -3.88 19.57 -10.85
CA LYS A 103 -2.60 20.09 -10.40
C LYS A 103 -2.16 19.34 -9.15
N LYS A 104 -1.07 18.61 -9.25
CA LYS A 104 -0.54 17.81 -8.16
C LYS A 104 0.81 18.34 -7.72
N GLU A 105 1.05 18.37 -6.42
CA GLU A 105 2.34 18.75 -5.86
C GLU A 105 3.33 17.60 -5.98
N ILE A 106 4.59 17.95 -6.23
CA ILE A 106 5.68 16.99 -6.26
C ILE A 106 6.01 16.61 -4.81
N PHE A 107 6.00 15.34 -4.55
CA PHE A 107 6.49 14.77 -3.29
C PHE A 107 8.00 14.52 -3.42
N HIS A 108 8.80 15.25 -2.66
CA HIS A 108 10.25 15.05 -2.61
C HIS A 108 10.61 14.01 -1.56
N VAL A 109 11.24 12.92 -1.97
CA VAL A 109 11.67 11.84 -1.09
C VAL A 109 12.92 12.25 -0.32
N THR A 110 12.81 12.32 1.01
CA THR A 110 13.89 12.78 1.90
C THR A 110 14.77 11.66 2.44
N TRP A 111 14.33 10.42 2.35
CA TRP A 111 15.11 9.26 2.83
C TRP A 111 16.18 8.84 1.81
N ASN A 112 17.28 8.27 2.35
CA ASN A 112 18.45 7.91 1.55
C ASN A 112 18.24 6.59 0.80
N VAL A 113 18.84 6.52 -0.40
CA VAL A 113 18.98 5.31 -1.21
C VAL A 113 19.68 4.19 -0.44
N ASP A 114 20.64 4.52 0.45
CA ASP A 114 21.37 3.56 1.29
C ASP A 114 20.45 2.68 2.16
N ALA A 115 19.29 3.22 2.58
CA ALA A 115 18.29 2.44 3.32
C ALA A 115 17.54 1.42 2.42
N ALA A 116 17.46 1.70 1.13
CA ALA A 116 16.87 0.82 0.12
C ALA A 116 17.88 -0.17 -0.48
N GLU A 117 19.18 0.00 -0.21
CA GLU A 117 20.21 -0.93 -0.68
C GLU A 117 20.26 -2.20 0.17
N LYS A 118 20.75 -3.29 -0.43
CA LYS A 118 20.89 -4.59 0.25
C LYS A 118 21.93 -4.59 1.39
N SER A 119 22.71 -3.51 1.57
CA SER A 119 23.72 -3.33 2.65
C SER A 119 24.69 -4.52 2.79
N GLY A 120 25.08 -5.11 1.65
CA GLY A 120 26.00 -6.25 1.59
C GLY A 120 25.32 -7.63 1.73
N TYR A 121 24.01 -7.70 1.88
CA TYR A 121 23.26 -8.95 1.85
C TYR A 121 22.92 -9.37 0.42
N GLU A 122 22.83 -10.67 0.18
CA GLU A 122 22.46 -11.22 -1.12
C GLU A 122 21.01 -10.87 -1.49
N ASP A 123 20.10 -10.95 -0.50
CA ASP A 123 18.68 -10.71 -0.63
C ASP A 123 18.15 -9.68 0.36
N PHE A 124 17.12 -8.93 -0.03
CA PHE A 124 16.41 -8.00 0.86
C PHE A 124 15.81 -8.69 2.07
N MET A 125 15.19 -9.84 1.89
CA MET A 125 14.63 -10.61 3.01
C MET A 125 15.69 -11.00 4.02
N LEU A 126 16.88 -11.41 3.57
CA LEU A 126 17.99 -11.75 4.45
C LEU A 126 18.46 -10.52 5.25
N LYS A 127 18.58 -9.36 4.59
CA LYS A 127 18.84 -8.08 5.26
C LYS A 127 17.80 -7.79 6.34
N GLU A 128 16.51 -7.85 6.01
CA GLU A 128 15.41 -7.56 6.93
C GLU A 128 15.39 -8.51 8.14
N ILE A 129 15.71 -9.80 7.94
CA ILE A 129 15.86 -10.77 9.04
C ILE A 129 16.94 -10.30 10.02
N HIS A 130 18.09 -9.86 9.52
CA HIS A 130 19.20 -9.41 10.37
C HIS A 130 18.95 -8.01 10.98
N GLU A 131 18.13 -7.19 10.38
CA GLU A 131 17.73 -5.88 10.91
C GLU A 131 16.69 -5.94 12.03
N GLN A 132 15.97 -7.06 12.20
CA GLN A 132 14.91 -7.19 13.20
C GLN A 132 15.29 -6.72 14.61
N PRO A 133 16.46 -7.07 15.18
CA PRO A 133 16.84 -6.62 16.52
C PRO A 133 16.93 -5.08 16.62
N LYS A 134 17.39 -4.42 15.56
CA LYS A 134 17.45 -2.97 15.48
C LYS A 134 16.04 -2.38 15.32
N ALA A 135 15.25 -2.92 14.40
CA ALA A 135 13.90 -2.48 14.12
C ALA A 135 13.00 -2.55 15.36
N VAL A 136 13.10 -3.63 16.14
CA VAL A 136 12.35 -3.77 17.41
C VAL A 136 12.78 -2.72 18.43
N ARG A 137 14.09 -2.48 18.61
CA ARG A 137 14.58 -1.44 19.51
C ARG A 137 14.10 -0.05 19.10
N ASP A 138 14.23 0.28 17.83
CA ASP A 138 13.83 1.59 17.30
C ASP A 138 12.32 1.82 17.42
N THR A 139 11.52 0.77 17.20
CA THR A 139 10.06 0.82 17.34
C THR A 139 9.63 1.06 18.80
N LEU A 140 10.35 0.48 19.74
CA LEU A 140 10.04 0.62 21.16
C LEU A 140 10.66 1.88 21.79
N ALA A 141 11.62 2.50 21.12
CA ALA A 141 12.29 3.71 21.60
C ALA A 141 11.28 4.83 21.86
N GLY A 142 11.28 5.37 23.09
CA GLY A 142 10.36 6.43 23.52
C GLY A 142 8.92 6.00 23.80
N LYS A 143 8.56 4.72 23.56
CA LYS A 143 7.21 4.21 23.81
C LYS A 143 7.10 3.43 25.12
N ILE A 144 8.22 3.00 25.66
CA ILE A 144 8.28 2.37 26.98
C ILE A 144 8.78 3.41 27.98
N ILE A 145 7.90 3.84 28.87
CA ILE A 145 8.23 4.78 29.95
C ILE A 145 8.80 4.00 31.15
N LEU A 146 9.73 4.60 31.88
CA LEU A 146 10.49 3.98 32.97
C LEU A 146 9.65 3.27 34.07
N ASN A 147 8.35 3.50 34.13
CA ASN A 147 7.42 2.89 35.11
C ASN A 147 6.57 1.75 34.52
N LYS A 148 6.98 1.13 33.41
CA LYS A 148 6.27 0.03 32.73
C LYS A 148 4.94 0.42 32.05
N GLU A 149 4.70 1.69 31.85
CA GLU A 149 3.58 2.14 31.04
C GLU A 149 4.00 2.21 29.55
N ILE A 150 3.15 1.71 28.69
CA ILE A 150 3.32 1.80 27.24
C ILE A 150 2.45 2.96 26.76
N SER A 151 3.04 3.95 26.10
CA SER A 151 2.34 5.07 25.52
C SER A 151 2.37 5.01 23.99
N PHE A 152 1.20 5.12 23.39
CA PHE A 152 1.05 5.29 21.94
C PHE A 152 0.39 6.64 21.66
N ASP A 153 1.06 7.52 20.92
CA ASP A 153 0.58 8.88 20.67
C ASP A 153 -0.80 8.95 20.03
N ASN A 154 -1.15 7.94 19.22
CA ASN A 154 -2.36 7.91 18.41
C ASN A 154 -3.40 6.87 18.87
N ILE A 155 -3.12 6.06 19.87
CA ILE A 155 -4.03 5.04 20.38
C ILE A 155 -4.35 5.34 21.84
N LYS A 156 -5.60 5.73 22.08
CA LYS A 156 -6.08 6.08 23.44
C LYS A 156 -7.11 5.04 23.90
N PHE A 157 -6.68 3.82 24.13
CA PHE A 157 -7.50 2.84 24.84
C PHE A 157 -7.33 3.04 26.33
N THR A 158 -8.45 3.19 27.03
CA THR A 158 -8.49 3.07 28.49
C THR A 158 -8.54 1.59 28.88
N LYS A 159 -8.23 1.28 30.14
CA LYS A 159 -8.40 -0.08 30.66
C LYS A 159 -9.84 -0.57 30.45
N ASN A 160 -10.83 0.27 30.70
CA ASN A 160 -12.24 -0.06 30.51
C ASN A 160 -12.60 -0.36 29.05
N ASP A 161 -11.89 0.19 28.09
CA ASP A 161 -12.11 -0.13 26.68
C ASP A 161 -11.52 -1.50 26.32
N LEU A 162 -10.35 -1.82 26.86
CA LEU A 162 -9.72 -3.12 26.65
C LEU A 162 -10.47 -4.26 27.35
N ASP A 163 -11.00 -4.01 28.56
CA ASP A 163 -11.78 -5.01 29.33
C ASP A 163 -13.12 -5.38 28.65
N LYS A 164 -13.56 -4.66 27.61
CA LYS A 164 -14.76 -5.00 26.83
C LYS A 164 -14.54 -6.13 25.84
N PHE A 165 -13.29 -6.30 25.39
CA PHE A 165 -12.98 -7.28 24.36
C PHE A 165 -12.78 -8.68 24.94
N ASP A 166 -13.47 -9.67 24.38
CA ASP A 166 -13.31 -11.09 24.72
C ASP A 166 -12.64 -11.89 23.58
N LYS A 167 -12.51 -11.28 22.41
CA LYS A 167 -11.89 -11.89 21.23
C LYS A 167 -11.10 -10.86 20.43
N ILE A 168 -9.97 -11.29 19.86
CA ILE A 168 -9.16 -10.52 18.95
C ILE A 168 -8.96 -11.26 17.63
N TYR A 169 -9.14 -10.58 16.50
CA TYR A 169 -8.64 -11.02 15.21
C TYR A 169 -7.40 -10.22 14.84
N ILE A 170 -6.36 -10.90 14.35
CA ILE A 170 -5.20 -10.26 13.70
C ILE A 170 -5.23 -10.64 12.23
N VAL A 171 -5.41 -9.65 11.36
CA VAL A 171 -5.61 -9.88 9.93
C VAL A 171 -4.51 -9.20 9.14
N ALA A 172 -3.84 -9.95 8.27
CA ALA A 172 -2.73 -9.46 7.47
C ALA A 172 -2.44 -10.34 6.26
N CYS A 173 -1.52 -9.92 5.39
CA CYS A 173 -0.98 -10.71 4.29
C CYS A 173 0.54 -10.88 4.44
N GLY A 174 1.08 -11.95 3.84
CA GLY A 174 2.52 -12.20 3.72
C GLY A 174 3.25 -12.22 5.07
N THR A 175 4.39 -11.55 5.15
CA THR A 175 5.22 -11.51 6.37
C THR A 175 4.53 -10.81 7.54
N ALA A 176 3.63 -9.87 7.28
CA ALA A 176 2.80 -9.24 8.32
C ALA A 176 1.85 -10.24 9.00
N TYR A 177 1.32 -11.24 8.25
CA TYR A 177 0.56 -12.34 8.82
C TYR A 177 1.40 -13.18 9.79
N HIS A 178 2.66 -13.47 9.46
CA HIS A 178 3.56 -14.19 10.36
C HIS A 178 3.89 -13.39 11.62
N ALA A 179 4.02 -12.06 11.53
CA ALA A 179 4.11 -11.20 12.69
C ALA A 179 2.85 -11.28 13.56
N GLY A 180 1.68 -11.36 12.92
CA GLY A 180 0.39 -11.61 13.58
C GLY A 180 0.35 -12.91 14.38
N LEU A 181 0.94 -14.02 13.84
CA LEU A 181 1.05 -15.30 14.55
C LEU A 181 1.87 -15.15 15.84
N VAL A 182 2.98 -14.42 15.80
CA VAL A 182 3.78 -14.13 17.02
C VAL A 182 2.96 -13.27 17.99
N GLY A 183 2.27 -12.26 17.47
CA GLY A 183 1.37 -11.40 18.26
C GLY A 183 0.27 -12.19 18.96
N LYS A 184 -0.34 -13.17 18.28
CA LYS A 184 -1.33 -14.10 18.86
C LYS A 184 -0.78 -14.74 20.12
N HIS A 185 0.36 -15.43 20.02
CA HIS A 185 0.94 -16.15 21.16
C HIS A 185 1.28 -15.21 22.32
N ALA A 186 1.78 -14.01 22.02
CA ALA A 186 2.09 -13.03 23.04
C ALA A 186 0.83 -12.51 23.77
N ILE A 187 -0.21 -12.14 23.02
CA ILE A 187 -1.46 -11.62 23.56
C ILE A 187 -2.20 -12.69 24.37
N GLU A 188 -2.36 -13.89 23.82
CA GLU A 188 -3.00 -14.99 24.54
C GLU A 188 -2.32 -15.28 25.87
N LYS A 189 -0.97 -15.30 25.87
CA LYS A 189 -0.19 -15.56 27.10
C LYS A 189 -0.25 -14.43 28.12
N LEU A 190 -0.24 -13.17 27.70
CA LEU A 190 -0.11 -12.00 28.57
C LEU A 190 -1.45 -11.41 28.99
N ALA A 191 -2.43 -11.40 28.07
CA ALA A 191 -3.75 -10.80 28.30
C ALA A 191 -4.85 -11.83 28.59
N ASN A 192 -4.60 -13.14 28.34
CA ASN A 192 -5.58 -14.21 28.50
C ASN A 192 -6.87 -13.97 27.69
N ILE A 193 -6.73 -13.43 26.49
CA ILE A 193 -7.81 -13.16 25.53
C ILE A 193 -7.60 -14.07 24.33
N SER A 194 -8.68 -14.68 23.83
CA SER A 194 -8.62 -15.52 22.61
C SER A 194 -8.25 -14.70 21.39
N VAL A 195 -7.25 -15.17 20.63
CA VAL A 195 -6.78 -14.51 19.41
C VAL A 195 -6.86 -15.45 18.24
N GLU A 196 -7.50 -15.03 17.17
CA GLU A 196 -7.43 -15.68 15.87
C GLU A 196 -6.59 -14.85 14.89
N THR A 197 -5.79 -15.53 14.08
CA THR A 197 -5.04 -14.88 12.99
C THR A 197 -5.61 -15.37 11.67
N ASP A 198 -5.78 -14.45 10.72
CA ASP A 198 -6.31 -14.79 9.40
C ASP A 198 -5.57 -14.03 8.29
N ILE A 199 -5.58 -14.62 7.10
CA ILE A 199 -5.04 -13.99 5.90
C ILE A 199 -6.12 -13.03 5.36
N ALA A 200 -5.75 -11.78 5.08
CA ALA A 200 -6.72 -10.76 4.70
C ALA A 200 -7.52 -11.10 3.43
N SER A 201 -6.90 -11.78 2.45
CA SER A 201 -7.59 -12.24 1.25
C SER A 201 -8.70 -13.26 1.55
N GLU A 202 -8.54 -14.09 2.57
CA GLU A 202 -9.54 -15.04 2.98
C GLU A 202 -10.59 -14.39 3.91
N PHE A 203 -10.12 -13.59 4.86
CA PHE A 203 -10.98 -12.94 5.86
C PHE A 203 -12.07 -12.08 5.22
N ARG A 204 -11.76 -11.33 4.16
CA ARG A 204 -12.73 -10.47 3.46
C ARG A 204 -13.87 -11.21 2.77
N TYR A 205 -13.71 -12.52 2.48
CA TYR A 205 -14.72 -13.34 1.81
C TYR A 205 -15.38 -14.36 2.75
N ARG A 206 -14.77 -14.59 3.91
CA ARG A 206 -15.24 -15.50 4.91
C ARG A 206 -16.04 -14.73 5.96
N GLU A 207 -17.29 -14.64 5.93
CA GLU A 207 -18.15 -13.98 6.91
C GLU A 207 -17.74 -14.30 8.37
N PRO A 208 -16.72 -13.63 8.95
CA PRO A 208 -16.24 -13.95 10.29
C PRO A 208 -17.26 -13.53 11.34
N ILE A 209 -17.31 -14.27 12.45
CA ILE A 209 -18.16 -13.90 13.58
C ILE A 209 -17.51 -12.74 14.32
N ILE A 210 -18.02 -11.53 14.10
CA ILE A 210 -17.58 -10.29 14.74
C ILE A 210 -18.74 -9.75 15.58
N THR A 211 -18.44 -9.39 16.82
CA THR A 211 -19.39 -8.79 17.76
C THR A 211 -18.83 -7.45 18.26
N ASP A 212 -19.60 -6.71 19.01
CA ASP A 212 -19.19 -5.48 19.70
C ASP A 212 -18.07 -5.70 20.74
N LYS A 213 -17.77 -6.97 21.07
CA LYS A 213 -16.66 -7.37 21.94
C LYS A 213 -15.45 -7.89 21.19
N THR A 214 -15.44 -7.79 19.88
CA THR A 214 -14.35 -8.26 19.03
C THR A 214 -13.48 -7.10 18.60
N LEU A 215 -12.17 -7.18 18.90
CA LEU A 215 -11.17 -6.25 18.37
C LEU A 215 -10.55 -6.84 17.10
N VAL A 216 -10.56 -6.10 16.01
CA VAL A 216 -9.86 -6.49 14.78
C VAL A 216 -8.60 -5.63 14.63
N ILE A 217 -7.44 -6.27 14.62
CA ILE A 217 -6.14 -5.65 14.41
C ILE A 217 -5.70 -5.97 12.98
N VAL A 218 -5.58 -4.95 12.17
CA VAL A 218 -5.12 -5.07 10.79
C VAL A 218 -3.65 -4.65 10.72
N VAL A 219 -2.79 -5.53 10.20
CA VAL A 219 -1.35 -5.27 10.13
C VAL A 219 -0.90 -5.12 8.68
N SER A 220 -0.31 -3.98 8.36
CA SER A 220 0.25 -3.69 7.04
C SER A 220 1.53 -2.88 7.18
N GLN A 221 2.58 -3.24 6.45
CA GLN A 221 3.82 -2.46 6.39
C GLN A 221 3.67 -1.25 5.46
N SER A 222 3.10 -1.47 4.27
CA SER A 222 2.92 -0.39 3.28
C SER A 222 1.70 0.50 3.55
N GLY A 223 0.71 -0.01 4.31
CA GLY A 223 -0.59 0.62 4.42
C GLY A 223 -1.44 0.57 3.14
N GLU A 224 -0.97 -0.12 2.10
CA GLU A 224 -1.59 -0.13 0.76
C GLU A 224 -1.94 -1.54 0.25
N THR A 225 -1.73 -2.58 1.06
CA THR A 225 -2.11 -3.95 0.66
C THR A 225 -3.62 -4.04 0.45
N ALA A 226 -4.03 -4.26 -0.79
CA ALA A 226 -5.43 -4.15 -1.21
C ALA A 226 -6.38 -5.01 -0.38
N ASP A 227 -6.03 -6.29 -0.14
CA ASP A 227 -6.86 -7.19 0.67
C ASP A 227 -6.90 -6.76 2.14
N THR A 228 -5.78 -6.26 2.67
CA THR A 228 -5.70 -5.76 4.04
C THR A 228 -6.57 -4.51 4.25
N LEU A 229 -6.56 -3.59 3.29
CA LEU A 229 -7.44 -2.41 3.31
C LEU A 229 -8.92 -2.76 3.12
N ALA A 230 -9.21 -3.81 2.36
CA ALA A 230 -10.59 -4.24 2.14
C ALA A 230 -11.25 -4.80 3.42
N VAL A 231 -10.46 -5.30 4.37
CA VAL A 231 -10.96 -5.76 5.69
C VAL A 231 -11.49 -4.60 6.53
N LEU A 232 -11.02 -3.37 6.30
CA LEU A 232 -11.45 -2.17 7.03
C LEU A 232 -12.76 -1.54 6.49
N ARG A 233 -13.27 -2.04 5.38
CA ARG A 233 -14.48 -1.55 4.69
C ARG A 233 -15.67 -2.46 4.93
#